data_a3703174543c6909555d2da42ca64d5f
#
_entry.id   a3703174543c6909555d2da42ca64d5f
#
_cell.length_a   1.000
_cell.length_b   1.000
_cell.length_c   1.000
_cell.angle_alpha   90.00
_cell.angle_beta   90.00
_cell.angle_gamma   90.00
#
_symmetry.space_group_name_H-M   'P 1'
#
loop_
_entity.id
_entity.type
_entity.pdbx_description
1 polymer ?
#
loop_
_entity_poly.entity_id
_entity_poly.type
_entity_poly.pdbx_seq_one_letter_code
_entity_poly.pdbx_strand_id
1 'polypeptide(L)'
;LVIRRQRQMCIRDRPYCSLPELEACMEVWSFMEMIHSRSYTYVIKNVYPDPSEVFDKILSDNRILDRAATVTESYDEFINEAHQYDTGNWWKDGWRDHVSGKLERKEIKRKLYRAVANVNILEGIRFYVSFACSFAFGELKMMEGSAKIISLIARDENQHLAITQNIINNWRKG
;
A
#
# COMPACT_ATOMS: atom_id res chain seq x y z
N LEU A 1 -1.33 0.23 10.18
CA LEU A 1 -2.58 0.43 9.41
C LEU A 1 -2.29 0.50 7.91
N VAL A 2 -1.45 1.41 7.46
CA VAL A 2 -1.15 1.62 6.03
C VAL A 2 -0.54 0.37 5.40
N ILE A 3 0.52 -0.19 5.96
CA ILE A 3 1.21 -1.40 5.47
C ILE A 3 0.24 -2.59 5.36
N ARG A 4 -0.66 -2.75 6.34
CA ARG A 4 -1.70 -3.80 6.26
C ARG A 4 -2.64 -3.58 5.08
N ARG A 5 -3.00 -2.33 4.78
CA ARG A 5 -3.85 -1.98 3.64
C ARG A 5 -3.13 -2.14 2.30
N GLN A 6 -1.86 -1.76 2.20
CA GLN A 6 -1.04 -2.02 1.02
C GLN A 6 -1.01 -3.52 0.68
N ARG A 7 -0.76 -4.38 1.68
CA ARG A 7 -0.81 -5.83 1.49
C ARG A 7 -2.17 -6.32 1.02
N GLN A 8 -3.27 -5.76 1.56
CA GLN A 8 -4.62 -6.11 1.10
C GLN A 8 -4.86 -5.68 -0.34
N MET A 9 -4.32 -4.53 -0.75
CA MET A 9 -4.38 -4.08 -2.13
C MET A 9 -3.67 -5.06 -3.06
N CYS A 10 -2.41 -5.40 -2.81
CA CYS A 10 -1.66 -6.36 -3.62
C CYS A 10 -2.40 -7.70 -3.81
N ILE A 11 -3.10 -8.18 -2.78
CA ILE A 11 -3.90 -9.40 -2.87
C ILE A 11 -5.16 -9.20 -3.73
N ARG A 12 -5.78 -8.02 -3.67
CA ARG A 12 -7.03 -7.70 -4.39
C ARG A 12 -6.81 -7.28 -5.83
N ASP A 13 -5.63 -6.75 -6.15
CA ASP A 13 -5.29 -6.30 -7.50
C ASP A 13 -4.95 -7.47 -8.45
N ARG A 14 -4.55 -8.63 -7.92
CA ARG A 14 -4.16 -9.80 -8.71
C ARG A 14 -5.18 -10.20 -9.78
N PRO A 15 -6.50 -10.28 -9.50
CA PRO A 15 -7.49 -10.61 -10.51
C PRO A 15 -7.58 -9.62 -11.68
N TYR A 16 -7.04 -8.40 -11.50
CA TYR A 16 -7.02 -7.36 -12.53
C TYR A 16 -5.67 -7.27 -13.27
N CYS A 17 -4.69 -8.09 -12.86
CA CYS A 17 -3.41 -8.22 -13.57
C CYS A 17 -3.57 -9.18 -14.75
N SER A 18 -3.37 -8.67 -15.96
CA SER A 18 -3.41 -9.50 -17.18
C SER A 18 -2.08 -10.19 -17.49
N LEU A 19 -1.01 -9.84 -16.78
CA LEU A 19 0.34 -10.37 -16.95
C LEU A 19 0.71 -11.22 -15.74
N PRO A 20 1.05 -12.51 -15.93
CA PRO A 20 1.47 -13.40 -14.82
C PRO A 20 2.72 -12.88 -14.08
N GLU A 21 3.62 -12.20 -14.77
CA GLU A 21 4.81 -11.62 -14.19
C GLU A 21 4.46 -10.48 -13.21
N LEU A 22 3.44 -9.68 -13.54
CA LEU A 22 2.97 -8.63 -12.65
C LEU A 22 2.26 -9.22 -11.42
N GLU A 23 1.48 -10.28 -11.59
CA GLU A 23 0.85 -11.01 -10.50
C GLU A 23 1.91 -11.56 -9.52
N ALA A 24 2.94 -12.24 -10.05
CA ALA A 24 4.06 -12.73 -9.24
C ALA A 24 4.78 -11.59 -8.49
N CYS A 25 4.95 -10.44 -9.14
CA CYS A 25 5.54 -9.25 -8.54
C CYS A 25 4.70 -8.74 -7.35
N MET A 26 3.38 -8.72 -7.46
CA MET A 26 2.47 -8.32 -6.38
C MET A 26 2.52 -9.30 -5.19
N GLU A 27 2.74 -10.59 -5.43
CA GLU A 27 2.91 -11.57 -4.36
C GLU A 27 4.20 -11.32 -3.56
N VAL A 28 5.31 -11.09 -4.25
CA VAL A 28 6.59 -10.74 -3.62
C VAL A 28 6.47 -9.44 -2.84
N TRP A 29 5.83 -8.43 -3.41
CA TRP A 29 5.57 -7.16 -2.72
C TRP A 29 4.76 -7.38 -1.44
N SER A 30 3.67 -8.13 -1.50
CA SER A 30 2.85 -8.47 -0.33
C SER A 30 3.66 -9.17 0.78
N PHE A 31 4.63 -10.00 0.40
CA PHE A 31 5.56 -10.64 1.33
C PHE A 31 6.52 -9.63 1.96
N MET A 32 7.09 -8.70 1.19
CA MET A 32 7.96 -7.65 1.70
C MET A 32 7.23 -6.76 2.71
N GLU A 33 5.98 -6.36 2.43
CA GLU A 33 5.14 -5.60 3.37
C GLU A 33 4.91 -6.32 4.70
N MET A 34 4.82 -7.65 4.67
CA MET A 34 4.74 -8.44 5.90
C MET A 34 6.04 -8.35 6.70
N ILE A 35 7.20 -8.41 6.04
CA ILE A 35 8.51 -8.27 6.69
C ILE A 35 8.66 -6.86 7.27
N HIS A 36 8.29 -5.81 6.52
CA HIS A 36 8.33 -4.43 6.99
C HIS A 36 7.50 -4.24 8.26
N SER A 37 6.27 -4.74 8.28
CA SER A 37 5.39 -4.69 9.45
C SER A 37 5.98 -5.37 10.67
N ARG A 38 6.60 -6.55 10.49
CA ARG A 38 7.30 -7.26 11.56
C ARG A 38 8.54 -6.51 12.05
N SER A 39 9.28 -5.90 11.14
CA SER A 39 10.47 -5.10 11.45
C SER A 39 10.13 -3.89 12.32
N TYR A 40 9.08 -3.15 12.00
CA TYR A 40 8.59 -2.06 12.85
C TYR A 40 8.14 -2.56 14.24
N THR A 41 7.42 -3.66 14.28
CA THR A 41 7.03 -4.28 15.56
C THR A 41 8.25 -4.68 16.40
N TYR A 42 9.27 -5.22 15.74
CA TYR A 42 10.52 -5.60 16.41
C TYR A 42 11.24 -4.37 16.97
N VAL A 43 11.37 -3.29 16.18
CA VAL A 43 11.97 -2.03 16.64
C VAL A 43 11.23 -1.49 17.87
N ILE A 44 9.91 -1.38 17.80
CA ILE A 44 9.10 -0.84 18.90
C ILE A 44 9.30 -1.69 20.17
N LYS A 45 9.28 -3.02 20.06
CA LYS A 45 9.46 -3.92 21.21
C LYS A 45 10.85 -3.85 21.86
N ASN A 46 11.85 -3.40 21.13
CA ASN A 46 13.22 -3.30 21.64
C ASN A 46 13.58 -1.88 22.11
N VAL A 47 12.80 -0.88 21.74
CA VAL A 47 13.03 0.54 22.08
C VAL A 47 12.20 0.96 23.28
N TYR A 48 10.99 0.45 23.42
CA TYR A 48 10.05 0.87 24.46
C TYR A 48 9.88 -0.22 25.52
N PRO A 49 9.93 0.14 26.81
CA PRO A 49 9.68 -0.80 27.91
C PRO A 49 8.29 -1.44 27.83
N ASP A 50 7.28 -0.63 27.45
CA ASP A 50 5.93 -1.11 27.18
C ASP A 50 5.53 -0.75 25.75
N PRO A 51 5.60 -1.69 24.81
CA PRO A 51 5.21 -1.48 23.43
C PRO A 51 3.72 -1.15 23.23
N SER A 52 2.85 -1.55 24.16
CA SER A 52 1.40 -1.32 24.06
C SER A 52 1.05 0.16 24.08
N GLU A 53 1.75 0.97 24.87
CA GLU A 53 1.57 2.44 24.88
C GLU A 53 1.75 3.06 23.49
N VAL A 54 2.69 2.56 22.70
CA VAL A 54 2.95 3.07 21.34
C VAL A 54 1.83 2.65 20.40
N PHE A 55 1.40 1.38 20.48
CA PHE A 55 0.33 0.86 19.62
C PHE A 55 -1.01 1.54 19.91
N ASP A 56 -1.32 1.80 21.17
CA ASP A 56 -2.55 2.49 21.57
C ASP A 56 -2.55 3.96 21.09
N LYS A 57 -1.40 4.65 21.19
CA LYS A 57 -1.25 6.01 20.66
C LYS A 57 -1.43 6.09 19.14
N ILE A 58 -0.97 5.12 18.39
CA ILE A 58 -1.15 5.07 16.92
C ILE A 58 -2.64 5.05 16.55
N LEU A 59 -3.48 4.41 17.35
CA LEU A 59 -4.91 4.30 17.11
C LEU A 59 -5.72 5.50 17.63
N SER A 60 -5.13 6.31 18.50
CA SER A 60 -5.79 7.46 19.14
C SER A 60 -5.29 8.83 18.65
N ASP A 61 -4.15 8.91 17.93
CA ASP A 61 -3.63 10.17 17.41
C ASP A 61 -4.26 10.50 16.04
N ASN A 62 -5.14 11.51 16.03
CA ASN A 62 -5.84 11.94 14.82
C ASN A 62 -4.88 12.31 13.68
N ARG A 63 -3.71 12.86 13.97
CA ARG A 63 -2.72 13.23 12.93
C ARG A 63 -2.18 12.01 12.19
N ILE A 64 -2.05 10.88 12.90
CA ILE A 64 -1.64 9.60 12.31
C ILE A 64 -2.79 9.03 11.50
N LEU A 65 -4.01 9.08 12.03
CA LEU A 65 -5.21 8.57 11.36
C LEU A 65 -5.50 9.37 10.09
N ASP A 66 -5.42 10.70 10.12
CA ASP A 66 -5.63 11.58 8.96
C ASP A 66 -4.59 11.32 7.85
N ARG A 67 -3.33 11.09 8.23
CA ARG A 67 -2.29 10.73 7.24
C ARG A 67 -2.56 9.37 6.58
N ALA A 68 -3.12 8.43 7.33
CA ALA A 68 -3.48 7.13 6.81
C ALA A 68 -4.77 7.17 5.98
N ALA A 69 -5.73 8.04 6.32
CA ALA A 69 -7.05 8.10 5.73
C ALA A 69 -7.00 8.25 4.20
N THR A 70 -6.24 9.21 3.69
CA THR A 70 -6.15 9.49 2.25
C THR A 70 -5.77 8.27 1.41
N VAL A 71 -4.84 7.45 1.93
CA VAL A 71 -4.40 6.22 1.25
C VAL A 71 -5.43 5.12 1.44
N THR A 72 -5.93 4.97 2.66
CA THR A 72 -6.94 3.96 3.02
C THR A 72 -8.22 4.16 2.23
N GLU A 73 -8.71 5.39 2.10
CA GLU A 73 -9.91 5.72 1.33
C GLU A 73 -9.79 5.31 -0.14
N SER A 74 -8.66 5.61 -0.77
CA SER A 74 -8.46 5.22 -2.18
C SER A 74 -8.45 3.71 -2.40
N TYR A 75 -7.96 2.95 -1.42
CA TYR A 75 -8.00 1.49 -1.44
C TYR A 75 -9.41 0.95 -1.20
N ASP A 76 -10.10 1.51 -0.22
CA ASP A 76 -11.46 1.09 0.11
C ASP A 76 -12.42 1.41 -1.05
N GLU A 77 -12.27 2.55 -1.72
CA GLU A 77 -13.00 2.89 -2.94
C GLU A 77 -12.77 1.87 -4.06
N PHE A 78 -11.51 1.50 -4.30
CA PHE A 78 -11.18 0.51 -5.32
C PHE A 78 -11.71 -0.89 -4.94
N ILE A 79 -11.45 -1.34 -3.71
CA ILE A 79 -11.87 -2.67 -3.23
C ILE A 79 -13.40 -2.81 -3.26
N ASN A 80 -14.13 -1.78 -2.84
CA ASN A 80 -15.59 -1.79 -2.83
C ASN A 80 -16.16 -1.84 -4.25
N GLU A 81 -15.61 -1.06 -5.18
CA GLU A 81 -16.04 -1.09 -6.58
C GLU A 81 -15.73 -2.43 -7.25
N ALA A 82 -14.52 -2.94 -7.04
CA ALA A 82 -14.12 -4.23 -7.56
C ALA A 82 -15.01 -5.35 -7.01
N HIS A 83 -15.32 -5.32 -5.71
CA HIS A 83 -16.22 -6.28 -5.09
C HIS A 83 -17.64 -6.20 -5.66
N GLN A 84 -18.17 -4.99 -5.84
CA GLN A 84 -19.50 -4.80 -6.47
C GLN A 84 -19.51 -5.30 -7.90
N TYR A 85 -18.44 -5.12 -8.65
CA TYR A 85 -18.31 -5.63 -10.02
C TYR A 85 -18.25 -7.16 -10.04
N ASP A 86 -17.47 -7.78 -9.16
CA ASP A 86 -17.27 -9.22 -9.10
C ASP A 86 -18.49 -9.97 -8.53
N THR A 87 -19.16 -9.40 -7.52
CA THR A 87 -20.33 -9.99 -6.85
C THR A 87 -21.65 -9.48 -7.39
N GLY A 88 -21.61 -8.32 -8.06
CA GLY A 88 -22.80 -7.63 -8.55
C GLY A 88 -23.45 -8.34 -9.72
N ASN A 89 -24.61 -8.92 -9.47
CA ASN A 89 -25.66 -9.14 -10.43
C ASN A 89 -25.47 -10.19 -11.54
N TRP A 90 -24.51 -11.11 -11.44
CA TRP A 90 -24.52 -12.29 -12.31
C TRP A 90 -25.83 -13.08 -12.20
N TRP A 91 -26.55 -12.94 -11.09
CA TRP A 91 -27.76 -13.69 -10.77
C TRP A 91 -29.06 -12.90 -10.90
N LYS A 92 -29.03 -11.55 -10.98
CA LYS A 92 -30.25 -10.73 -10.97
C LYS A 92 -30.72 -10.24 -12.34
N ASP A 93 -29.78 -9.93 -13.23
CA ASP A 93 -30.14 -9.36 -14.53
C ASP A 93 -29.46 -10.17 -15.65
N GLY A 94 -30.12 -11.17 -16.16
CA GLY A 94 -29.61 -12.09 -17.19
C GLY A 94 -29.08 -11.44 -18.48
N TRP A 95 -29.01 -10.11 -18.56
CA TRP A 95 -28.43 -9.34 -19.65
C TRP A 95 -27.92 -8.00 -19.10
N ARG A 96 -26.68 -8.00 -18.64
CA ARG A 96 -26.01 -6.71 -18.41
C ARG A 96 -25.81 -6.03 -19.75
N ASP A 97 -26.41 -4.86 -19.91
CA ASP A 97 -26.21 -4.01 -21.08
C ASP A 97 -24.69 -3.82 -21.29
N HIS A 98 -24.22 -4.12 -22.50
CA HIS A 98 -22.80 -4.06 -22.87
C HIS A 98 -22.18 -2.68 -22.64
N VAL A 99 -23.01 -1.63 -22.55
CA VAL A 99 -22.63 -0.26 -22.27
C VAL A 99 -22.34 -0.07 -20.78
N SER A 100 -23.19 -0.59 -19.88
CA SER A 100 -22.99 -0.46 -18.43
C SER A 100 -21.73 -1.20 -17.96
N GLY A 101 -21.49 -2.41 -18.48
CA GLY A 101 -20.28 -3.16 -18.19
C GLY A 101 -18.97 -2.49 -18.65
N LYS A 102 -18.99 -1.70 -19.71
CA LYS A 102 -17.84 -0.88 -20.14
C LYS A 102 -17.59 0.32 -19.22
N LEU A 103 -18.65 0.99 -18.77
CA LEU A 103 -18.57 2.11 -17.84
C LEU A 103 -18.03 1.68 -16.47
N GLU A 104 -18.54 0.58 -15.95
CA GLU A 104 -18.09 0.00 -14.68
C GLU A 104 -16.61 -0.40 -14.73
N ARG A 105 -16.13 -1.05 -15.79
CA ARG A 105 -14.71 -1.38 -15.98
C ARG A 105 -13.83 -0.14 -16.05
N LYS A 106 -14.30 0.92 -16.69
CA LYS A 106 -13.58 2.19 -16.77
C LYS A 106 -13.44 2.83 -15.39
N GLU A 107 -14.49 2.76 -14.59
CA GLU A 107 -14.49 3.31 -13.24
C GLU A 107 -13.56 2.51 -12.31
N ILE A 108 -13.60 1.17 -12.35
CA ILE A 108 -12.67 0.31 -11.61
C ILE A 108 -11.21 0.64 -11.99
N LYS A 109 -10.91 0.75 -13.29
CA LYS A 109 -9.57 1.12 -13.76
C LYS A 109 -9.14 2.48 -13.24
N ARG A 110 -10.05 3.47 -13.22
CA ARG A 110 -9.78 4.82 -12.69
C ARG A 110 -9.46 4.78 -11.19
N LYS A 111 -10.22 4.02 -10.41
CA LYS A 111 -10.00 3.85 -8.97
C LYS A 111 -8.70 3.10 -8.69
N LEU A 112 -8.41 2.04 -9.44
CA LEU A 112 -7.15 1.31 -9.34
C LEU A 112 -5.95 2.23 -9.66
N TYR A 113 -6.04 3.03 -10.74
CA TYR A 113 -4.99 4.00 -11.06
C TYR A 113 -4.75 5.00 -9.92
N ARG A 114 -5.81 5.52 -9.30
CA ARG A 114 -5.71 6.43 -8.14
C ARG A 114 -5.07 5.74 -6.95
N ALA A 115 -5.43 4.49 -6.67
CA ALA A 115 -4.83 3.71 -5.59
C ALA A 115 -3.32 3.52 -5.83
N VAL A 116 -2.91 3.09 -7.02
CA VAL A 116 -1.49 2.93 -7.40
C VAL A 116 -0.73 4.26 -7.32
N ALA A 117 -1.32 5.36 -7.78
CA ALA A 117 -0.71 6.69 -7.68
C ALA A 117 -0.52 7.13 -6.22
N ASN A 118 -1.50 6.86 -5.35
CA ASN A 118 -1.39 7.17 -3.92
C ASN A 118 -0.32 6.32 -3.22
N VAL A 119 -0.15 5.05 -3.61
CA VAL A 119 0.96 4.21 -3.15
C VAL A 119 2.30 4.80 -3.57
N ASN A 120 2.45 5.17 -4.84
CA ASN A 120 3.68 5.79 -5.36
C ASN A 120 4.06 7.05 -4.58
N ILE A 121 3.08 7.92 -4.26
CA ILE A 121 3.29 9.11 -3.43
C ILE A 121 3.66 8.73 -1.98
N LEU A 122 3.01 7.73 -1.42
CA LEU A 122 3.28 7.27 -0.06
C LEU A 122 4.71 6.77 0.07
N GLU A 123 5.10 5.86 -0.80
CA GLU A 123 6.42 5.20 -0.78
C GLU A 123 7.54 6.15 -1.24
N GLY A 124 7.29 6.97 -2.28
CA GLY A 124 8.29 7.87 -2.84
C GLY A 124 8.50 9.18 -2.07
N ILE A 125 7.53 9.61 -1.25
CA ILE A 125 7.61 10.89 -0.54
C ILE A 125 7.41 10.72 0.95
N ARG A 126 6.27 10.16 1.37
CA ARG A 126 5.88 10.19 2.79
C ARG A 126 6.77 9.30 3.65
N PHE A 127 7.19 8.14 3.17
CA PHE A 127 8.08 7.24 3.91
C PHE A 127 9.48 7.81 4.02
N TYR A 128 9.98 8.44 2.96
CA TYR A 128 11.34 9.00 2.97
C TYR A 128 11.54 10.11 4.00
N VAL A 129 10.51 10.88 4.32
CA VAL A 129 10.57 11.83 5.45
C VAL A 129 10.81 11.11 6.77
N SER A 130 10.16 9.98 7.01
CA SER A 130 10.34 9.17 8.22
C SER A 130 11.69 8.45 8.23
N PHE A 131 12.15 7.97 7.07
CA PHE A 131 13.46 7.35 6.92
C PHE A 131 14.60 8.34 7.20
N ALA A 132 14.50 9.58 6.71
CA ALA A 132 15.47 10.62 6.98
C ALA A 132 15.63 10.89 8.48
N CYS A 133 14.53 10.93 9.24
CA CYS A 133 14.60 11.06 10.70
C CYS A 133 15.34 9.87 11.33
N SER A 134 15.06 8.64 10.89
CA SER A 134 15.72 7.44 11.41
C SER A 134 17.20 7.39 11.08
N PHE A 135 17.60 7.85 9.90
CA PHE A 135 19.01 7.96 9.51
C PHE A 135 19.75 9.03 10.30
N ALA A 136 19.10 10.17 10.57
CA ALA A 136 19.68 11.21 11.44
C ALA A 136 20.01 10.67 12.85
N PHE A 137 19.15 9.82 13.43
CA PHE A 137 19.47 9.14 14.70
C PHE A 137 20.68 8.21 14.56
N GLY A 138 20.80 7.49 13.46
CA GLY A 138 21.98 6.65 13.18
C GLY A 138 23.28 7.47 13.09
N GLU A 139 23.27 8.61 12.41
CA GLU A 139 24.42 9.54 12.33
C GLU A 139 24.83 10.06 13.71
N LEU A 140 23.88 10.30 14.59
CA LEU A 140 24.11 10.71 15.97
C LEU A 140 24.54 9.55 16.89
N LYS A 141 24.82 8.37 16.35
CA LYS A 141 25.13 7.15 17.12
C LYS A 141 24.02 6.73 18.09
N MET A 142 22.81 7.14 17.79
CA MET A 142 21.60 6.78 18.53
C MET A 142 20.79 5.77 17.71
N MET A 143 20.32 4.69 18.33
CA MET A 143 19.44 3.70 17.69
C MET A 143 20.00 3.12 16.37
N GLU A 144 21.32 2.86 16.30
CA GLU A 144 22.00 2.38 15.08
C GLU A 144 21.37 1.10 14.52
N GLY A 145 20.97 0.17 15.38
CA GLY A 145 20.29 -1.06 14.97
C GLY A 145 18.94 -0.80 14.30
N SER A 146 18.16 0.15 14.83
CA SER A 146 16.90 0.58 14.23
C SER A 146 17.12 1.29 12.89
N ALA A 147 18.11 2.18 12.80
CA ALA A 147 18.50 2.85 11.56
C ALA A 147 18.92 1.84 10.49
N LYS A 148 19.63 0.78 10.87
CA LYS A 148 20.00 -0.32 9.97
C LYS A 148 18.78 -1.07 9.43
N ILE A 149 17.82 -1.41 10.28
CA ILE A 149 16.57 -2.04 9.86
C ILE A 149 15.82 -1.14 8.89
N ILE A 150 15.66 0.14 9.22
CA ILE A 150 14.99 1.11 8.35
C ILE A 150 15.71 1.28 7.00
N SER A 151 17.05 1.17 6.97
CA SER A 151 17.80 1.23 5.70
C SER A 151 17.51 0.05 4.78
N LEU A 152 17.23 -1.13 5.32
CA LEU A 152 16.83 -2.29 4.54
C LEU A 152 15.40 -2.12 4.00
N ILE A 153 14.48 -1.61 4.82
CA ILE A 153 13.13 -1.27 4.38
C ILE A 153 13.18 -0.23 3.26
N ALA A 154 13.92 0.86 3.43
CA ALA A 154 14.04 1.92 2.42
C ALA A 154 14.58 1.40 1.07
N ARG A 155 15.47 0.41 1.10
CA ARG A 155 15.95 -0.26 -0.12
C ARG A 155 14.84 -1.01 -0.83
N ASP A 156 13.99 -1.70 -0.10
CA ASP A 156 12.87 -2.46 -0.65
C ASP A 156 11.79 -1.51 -1.20
N GLU A 157 11.51 -0.40 -0.50
CA GLU A 157 10.58 0.65 -0.95
C GLU A 157 11.01 1.30 -2.28
N ASN A 158 12.30 1.37 -2.58
CA ASN A 158 12.77 1.80 -3.90
C ASN A 158 12.30 0.88 -5.03
N GLN A 159 12.18 -0.42 -4.78
CA GLN A 159 11.67 -1.37 -5.77
C GLN A 159 10.17 -1.18 -5.97
N HIS A 160 9.41 -1.00 -4.89
CA HIS A 160 7.98 -0.72 -4.96
C HIS A 160 7.70 0.58 -5.73
N LEU A 161 8.50 1.62 -5.46
CA LEU A 161 8.43 2.89 -6.19
C LEU A 161 8.71 2.73 -7.69
N ALA A 162 9.72 1.93 -8.06
CA ALA A 162 10.04 1.67 -9.46
C ALA A 162 8.91 0.90 -10.16
N ILE A 163 8.30 -0.07 -9.49
CA ILE A 163 7.18 -0.86 -10.02
C ILE A 163 5.96 0.03 -10.23
N THR A 164 5.53 0.78 -9.22
CA THR A 164 4.36 1.68 -9.31
C THR A 164 4.57 2.77 -10.34
N GLN A 165 5.77 3.35 -10.43
CA GLN A 165 6.11 4.33 -11.47
C GLN A 165 6.03 3.74 -12.88
N ASN A 166 6.50 2.50 -13.05
CA ASN A 166 6.40 1.81 -14.34
C ASN A 166 4.94 1.55 -14.72
N ILE A 167 4.13 1.07 -13.78
CA ILE A 167 2.69 0.85 -13.98
C ILE A 167 2.02 2.16 -14.41
N ILE A 168 2.23 3.25 -13.68
CA ILE A 168 1.66 4.57 -13.96
C ILE A 168 2.07 5.06 -15.36
N ASN A 169 3.35 4.95 -15.71
CA ASN A 169 3.88 5.39 -17.00
C ASN A 169 3.31 4.58 -18.17
N ASN A 170 3.16 3.28 -18.02
CA ASN A 170 2.57 2.43 -19.06
C ASN A 170 1.07 2.65 -19.19
N TRP A 171 0.38 2.87 -18.09
CA TRP A 171 -1.06 3.18 -18.10
C TRP A 171 -1.41 4.43 -18.88
N ARG A 172 -0.54 5.44 -18.83
CA ARG A 172 -0.71 6.70 -19.57
C ARG A 172 -0.48 6.61 -21.06
N LYS A 173 0.12 5.51 -21.54
CA LYS A 173 0.42 5.29 -22.97
C LYS A 173 -0.67 4.51 -23.70
N GLY A 174 -1.56 3.83 -22.98
CA GLY A 174 -2.67 3.03 -23.53
C GLY A 174 -4.02 3.63 -23.20
#